data_beaf0b8def3fa4c037c064e15719ed34
#
_entry.id   beaf0b8def3fa4c037c064e15719ed34
#
_cell.length_a   1.000
_cell.length_b   1.000
_cell.length_c   1.000
_cell.angle_alpha   90.00
_cell.angle_beta   90.00
_cell.angle_gamma   90.00
#
_symmetry.space_group_name_H-M   'P 1'
#
loop_
_entity.id
_entity.type
_entity.pdbx_description
1 polymer ?
#
loop_
_entity_poly.entity_id
_entity_poly.type
_entity_poly.pdbx_seq_one_letter_code
_entity_poly.pdbx_strand_id
1 'polypeptide(L)'
;MKLKNLRWWVIILIAIATVINYIDRQSLSVLWPEIVEDLYPDESTLERKQIYANISSNFVFSYAFGQAIFGKIFDWVGTRLGFVLAIGVWSIATALHAFAQGVISLSIFRSILGVAEAGNWPGAAKSNAEWFPTKERALAQGIFNSGAAIG
;
A
#
# COMPACT_ATOMS: atom_id res chain seq x y z
N MET A 1 -11.51 32.64 1.65
CA MET A 1 -12.27 31.63 0.88
C MET A 1 -12.60 30.48 1.83
N LYS A 2 -13.86 30.29 2.22
CA LYS A 2 -14.24 29.21 3.15
C LYS A 2 -14.16 27.89 2.38
N LEU A 3 -13.19 27.06 2.71
CA LEU A 3 -12.96 25.73 2.12
C LEU A 3 -14.03 24.71 2.59
N LYS A 4 -15.32 25.05 2.36
CA LYS A 4 -16.45 24.20 2.75
C LYS A 4 -16.35 22.77 2.18
N ASN A 5 -15.60 22.58 1.09
CA ASN A 5 -15.48 21.31 0.38
C ASN A 5 -14.10 20.66 0.51
N LEU A 6 -13.18 21.20 1.32
CA LEU A 6 -11.81 20.66 1.44
C LEU A 6 -11.80 19.19 1.88
N ARG A 7 -12.71 18.81 2.80
CA ARG A 7 -12.83 17.44 3.27
C ARG A 7 -13.10 16.42 2.16
N TRP A 8 -13.90 16.80 1.15
CA TRP A 8 -14.17 15.94 -0.01
C TRP A 8 -12.94 15.76 -0.88
N TRP A 9 -12.14 16.78 -1.06
CA TRP A 9 -10.86 16.67 -1.76
C TRP A 9 -9.87 15.77 -1.00
N VAL A 10 -9.84 15.89 0.33
CA VAL A 10 -8.99 14.99 1.16
C VAL A 10 -9.37 13.53 0.94
N ILE A 11 -10.66 13.18 1.02
CA ILE A 11 -11.07 11.77 0.86
C ILE A 11 -10.89 11.26 -0.57
N ILE A 12 -11.07 12.12 -1.57
CA ILE A 12 -10.80 11.78 -2.98
C ILE A 12 -9.31 11.51 -3.19
N LEU A 13 -8.43 12.33 -2.64
CA LEU A 13 -6.98 12.09 -2.71
C LEU A 13 -6.58 10.78 -2.03
N ILE A 14 -7.18 10.47 -0.88
CA ILE A 14 -6.96 9.20 -0.19
C ILE A 14 -7.50 8.03 -1.04
N ALA A 15 -8.64 8.18 -1.69
CA ALA A 15 -9.18 7.17 -2.60
C ALA A 15 -8.25 6.93 -3.80
N ILE A 16 -7.69 7.99 -4.39
CA ILE A 16 -6.69 7.88 -5.48
C ILE A 16 -5.42 7.18 -4.96
N ALA A 17 -4.92 7.55 -3.78
CA ALA A 17 -3.80 6.86 -3.16
C ALA A 17 -4.09 5.37 -2.94
N THR A 18 -5.34 5.02 -2.61
CA THR A 18 -5.79 3.63 -2.47
C THR A 18 -5.80 2.89 -3.82
N VAL A 19 -6.26 3.53 -4.89
CA VAL A 19 -6.16 2.96 -6.26
C VAL A 19 -4.72 2.62 -6.58
N ILE A 20 -3.79 3.56 -6.40
CA ILE A 20 -2.37 3.35 -6.67
C ILE A 20 -1.81 2.21 -5.80
N ASN A 21 -2.15 2.19 -4.52
CA ASN A 21 -1.74 1.14 -3.59
C ASN A 21 -2.15 -0.26 -4.06
N TYR A 22 -3.37 -0.42 -4.59
CA TYR A 22 -3.84 -1.70 -5.12
C TYR A 22 -3.18 -2.06 -6.46
N ILE A 23 -2.93 -1.09 -7.34
CA ILE A 23 -2.15 -1.29 -8.57
C ILE A 23 -0.74 -1.78 -8.24
N ASP A 24 -0.06 -1.16 -7.26
CA ASP A 24 1.28 -1.57 -6.83
C ASP A 24 1.30 -3.03 -6.30
N ARG A 25 0.25 -3.46 -5.61
CA ARG A 25 0.11 -4.85 -5.17
C ARG A 25 -0.01 -5.83 -6.34
N GLN A 26 -0.81 -5.48 -7.33
CA GLN A 26 -1.04 -6.32 -8.50
C GLN A 26 0.19 -6.38 -9.42
N SER A 27 1.05 -5.37 -9.40
CA SER A 27 2.21 -5.28 -10.29
C SER A 27 3.11 -6.51 -10.23
N LEU A 28 3.35 -7.10 -9.03
CA LEU A 28 4.15 -8.32 -8.93
C LEU A 28 3.48 -9.51 -9.64
N SER A 29 2.16 -9.67 -9.49
CA SER A 29 1.47 -10.81 -10.10
C SER A 29 1.44 -10.70 -11.62
N VAL A 30 1.31 -9.49 -12.14
CA VAL A 30 1.29 -9.21 -13.58
C VAL A 30 2.68 -9.40 -14.19
N LEU A 31 3.72 -8.91 -13.51
CA LEU A 31 5.12 -8.97 -14.00
C LEU A 31 5.83 -10.29 -13.65
N TRP A 32 5.21 -11.12 -12.79
CA TRP A 32 5.85 -12.35 -12.32
C TRP A 32 6.33 -13.30 -13.43
N PRO A 33 5.59 -13.54 -14.52
CA PRO A 33 6.07 -14.39 -15.60
C PRO A 33 7.39 -13.91 -16.22
N GLU A 34 7.54 -12.59 -16.40
CA GLU A 34 8.77 -12.00 -16.95
C GLU A 34 9.92 -12.04 -15.93
N ILE A 35 9.62 -11.65 -14.66
CA ILE A 35 10.61 -11.66 -13.58
C ILE A 35 11.17 -13.05 -13.34
N VAL A 36 10.33 -14.07 -13.35
CA VAL A 36 10.75 -15.43 -13.05
C VAL A 36 11.54 -16.04 -14.21
N GLU A 37 11.24 -15.66 -15.43
CA GLU A 37 11.99 -16.11 -16.62
C GLU A 37 13.39 -15.50 -16.67
N ASP A 38 13.50 -14.24 -16.27
CA ASP A 38 14.77 -13.49 -16.24
C ASP A 38 15.68 -13.92 -15.08
N LEU A 39 15.12 -14.10 -13.89
CA LEU A 39 15.90 -14.39 -12.67
C LEU A 39 16.05 -15.89 -12.37
N TYR A 40 15.17 -16.75 -12.88
CA TYR A 40 15.08 -18.18 -12.54
C TYR A 40 14.71 -19.02 -13.76
N PRO A 41 15.48 -18.96 -14.86
CA PRO A 41 15.16 -19.67 -16.10
C PRO A 41 15.19 -21.21 -15.93
N ASP A 42 16.05 -21.72 -15.07
CA ASP A 42 16.28 -23.17 -14.88
C ASP A 42 15.38 -23.82 -13.82
N GLU A 43 14.61 -23.01 -13.06
CA GLU A 43 13.75 -23.52 -11.99
C GLU A 43 12.46 -24.17 -12.52
N SER A 44 12.04 -25.25 -11.86
CA SER A 44 10.78 -25.91 -12.21
C SER A 44 9.57 -25.03 -11.93
N THR A 45 8.45 -25.34 -12.60
CA THR A 45 7.18 -24.61 -12.39
C THR A 45 6.71 -24.61 -10.93
N LEU A 46 7.01 -25.68 -10.18
CA LEU A 46 6.65 -25.78 -8.76
C LEU A 46 7.52 -24.85 -7.91
N GLU A 47 8.83 -24.83 -8.13
CA GLU A 47 9.77 -23.96 -7.43
C GLU A 47 9.44 -22.48 -7.69
N ARG A 48 9.18 -22.11 -8.95
CA ARG A 48 8.76 -20.75 -9.32
C ARG A 48 7.49 -20.30 -8.59
N LYS A 49 6.48 -21.19 -8.44
CA LYS A 49 5.27 -20.91 -7.65
C LYS A 49 5.59 -20.77 -6.16
N GLN A 50 6.52 -21.55 -5.63
CA GLN A 50 6.92 -21.48 -4.23
C GLN A 50 7.69 -20.21 -3.90
N ILE A 51 8.56 -19.75 -4.81
CA ILE A 51 9.25 -18.46 -4.72
C ILE A 51 8.23 -17.31 -4.67
N TYR A 52 7.28 -17.29 -5.59
CA TYR A 52 6.20 -16.29 -5.62
C TYR A 52 5.39 -16.28 -4.32
N ALA A 53 5.00 -17.46 -3.83
CA ALA A 53 4.23 -17.61 -2.60
C ALA A 53 5.01 -17.07 -1.38
N ASN A 54 6.31 -17.32 -1.30
CA ASN A 54 7.17 -16.83 -0.22
C ASN A 54 7.29 -15.30 -0.24
N ILE A 55 7.52 -14.70 -1.42
CA ILE A 55 7.61 -13.24 -1.58
C ILE A 55 6.27 -12.59 -1.22
N SER A 56 5.15 -13.16 -1.68
CA SER A 56 3.81 -12.65 -1.40
C SER A 56 3.46 -12.80 0.09
N SER A 57 3.85 -13.90 0.73
CA SER A 57 3.63 -14.12 2.17
C SER A 57 4.41 -13.09 3.00
N ASN A 58 5.67 -12.81 2.65
CA ASN A 58 6.48 -11.80 3.33
C ASN A 58 5.82 -10.41 3.26
N PHE A 59 5.24 -10.06 2.11
CA PHE A 59 4.47 -8.83 1.98
C PHE A 59 3.26 -8.81 2.95
N VAL A 60 2.45 -9.88 2.97
CA VAL A 60 1.24 -9.95 3.81
C VAL A 60 1.58 -9.87 5.30
N PHE A 61 2.62 -10.58 5.75
CA PHE A 61 3.09 -10.50 7.14
C PHE A 61 3.56 -9.09 7.49
N SER A 62 4.40 -8.51 6.65
CA SER A 62 4.91 -7.14 6.84
C SER A 62 3.79 -6.11 6.86
N TYR A 63 2.79 -6.28 6.01
CA TYR A 63 1.59 -5.44 5.96
C TYR A 63 0.79 -5.53 7.26
N ALA A 64 0.59 -6.73 7.81
CA ALA A 64 -0.13 -6.91 9.07
C ALA A 64 0.57 -6.17 10.24
N PHE A 65 1.90 -6.29 10.36
CA PHE A 65 2.67 -5.53 11.33
C PHE A 65 2.66 -4.03 11.06
N GLY A 66 2.76 -3.66 9.79
CA GLY A 66 2.73 -2.28 9.34
C GLY A 66 1.46 -1.53 9.75
N GLN A 67 0.30 -2.18 9.76
CA GLN A 67 -0.95 -1.56 10.22
C GLN A 67 -0.87 -1.08 11.67
N ALA A 68 -0.31 -1.90 12.57
CA ALA A 68 -0.15 -1.53 13.97
C ALA A 68 0.88 -0.40 14.15
N ILE A 69 1.99 -0.45 13.39
CA ILE A 69 3.04 0.57 13.41
C ILE A 69 2.48 1.91 12.92
N PHE A 70 1.86 1.92 11.75
CA PHE A 70 1.31 3.15 11.17
C PHE A 70 0.13 3.69 11.93
N GLY A 71 -0.68 2.85 12.59
CA GLY A 71 -1.70 3.32 13.51
C GLY A 71 -1.11 4.23 14.58
N LYS A 72 -0.03 3.80 15.24
CA LYS A 72 0.70 4.61 16.23
C LYS A 72 1.37 5.85 15.61
N ILE A 73 1.99 5.70 14.44
CA ILE A 73 2.62 6.84 13.74
C ILE A 73 1.58 7.93 13.47
N PHE A 74 0.42 7.57 12.93
CA PHE A 74 -0.66 8.52 12.70
C PHE A 74 -1.14 9.19 13.99
N ASP A 75 -1.14 8.48 15.11
CA ASP A 75 -1.51 9.06 16.41
C ASP A 75 -0.48 10.07 16.91
N TRP A 76 0.79 9.85 16.66
CA TRP A 76 1.86 10.73 17.11
C TRP A 76 2.08 11.96 16.22
N VAL A 77 2.10 11.76 14.90
CA VAL A 77 2.47 12.82 13.95
C VAL A 77 1.27 13.44 13.22
N GLY A 78 0.07 12.88 13.41
CA GLY A 78 -1.15 13.30 12.72
C GLY A 78 -1.26 12.77 11.31
N THR A 79 -2.44 12.99 10.69
CA THR A 79 -2.78 12.39 9.37
C THR A 79 -1.91 12.93 8.25
N ARG A 80 -1.58 14.24 8.25
CA ARG A 80 -0.79 14.86 7.18
C ARG A 80 0.62 14.27 7.07
N LEU A 81 1.38 14.27 8.16
CA LEU A 81 2.75 13.73 8.17
C LEU A 81 2.75 12.21 8.08
N GLY A 82 1.78 11.55 8.68
CA GLY A 82 1.61 10.10 8.58
C GLY A 82 1.47 9.64 7.13
N PHE A 83 0.64 10.31 6.31
CA PHE A 83 0.54 10.01 4.89
C PHE A 83 1.80 10.36 4.09
N VAL A 84 2.46 11.49 4.39
CA VAL A 84 3.75 11.82 3.74
C VAL A 84 4.77 10.72 3.99
N LEU A 85 4.88 10.21 5.22
CA LEU A 85 5.78 9.12 5.56
C LEU A 85 5.37 7.80 4.88
N ALA A 86 4.10 7.42 4.96
CA ALA A 86 3.61 6.18 4.36
C ALA A 86 3.83 6.18 2.84
N ILE A 87 3.35 7.21 2.14
CA ILE A 87 3.46 7.33 0.68
C ILE A 87 4.93 7.48 0.26
N GLY A 88 5.72 8.27 0.99
CA GLY A 88 7.13 8.45 0.68
C GLY A 88 7.93 7.15 0.78
N VAL A 89 7.77 6.39 1.87
CA VAL A 89 8.46 5.10 2.03
C VAL A 89 7.96 4.07 1.02
N TRP A 90 6.66 3.99 0.80
CA TRP A 90 6.10 3.09 -0.20
C TRP A 90 6.60 3.42 -1.61
N SER A 91 6.61 4.70 -2.03
CA SER A 91 7.11 5.10 -3.36
C SER A 91 8.59 4.75 -3.55
N ILE A 92 9.41 4.94 -2.51
CA ILE A 92 10.82 4.52 -2.54
C ILE A 92 10.92 2.99 -2.65
N ALA A 93 10.13 2.26 -1.85
CA ALA A 93 10.13 0.79 -1.90
C ALA A 93 9.72 0.26 -3.29
N THR A 94 8.70 0.85 -3.91
CA THR A 94 8.29 0.52 -5.28
C THR A 94 9.45 0.77 -6.28
N ALA A 95 10.11 1.92 -6.20
CA ALA A 95 11.25 2.24 -7.06
C ALA A 95 12.44 1.28 -6.86
N LEU A 96 12.67 0.81 -5.62
CA LEU A 96 13.74 -0.15 -5.32
C LEU A 96 13.54 -1.51 -5.99
N HIS A 97 12.31 -1.89 -6.35
CA HIS A 97 12.06 -3.15 -7.08
C HIS A 97 12.77 -3.18 -8.44
N ALA A 98 13.03 -2.02 -9.07
CA ALA A 98 13.82 -1.94 -10.30
C ALA A 98 15.29 -2.40 -10.13
N PHE A 99 15.79 -2.47 -8.91
CA PHE A 99 17.15 -2.92 -8.58
C PHE A 99 17.17 -4.35 -7.99
N ALA A 100 16.05 -5.06 -8.04
CA ALA A 100 15.99 -6.42 -7.51
C ALA A 100 16.79 -7.38 -8.41
N GLN A 101 17.65 -8.19 -7.78
CA GLN A 101 18.52 -9.14 -8.46
C GLN A 101 18.23 -10.60 -8.08
N GLY A 102 17.17 -10.85 -7.33
CA GLY A 102 16.79 -12.19 -6.90
C GLY A 102 15.76 -12.20 -5.75
N VAL A 103 15.41 -13.40 -5.27
CA VAL A 103 14.38 -13.61 -4.24
C VAL A 103 14.61 -12.79 -2.98
N ILE A 104 15.85 -12.70 -2.51
CA ILE A 104 16.18 -12.00 -1.26
C ILE A 104 15.88 -10.51 -1.40
N SER A 105 16.39 -9.87 -2.45
CA SER A 105 16.16 -8.44 -2.68
C SER A 105 14.67 -8.14 -2.93
N LEU A 106 13.99 -8.96 -3.73
CA LEU A 106 12.54 -8.85 -3.94
C LEU A 106 11.76 -9.00 -2.62
N SER A 107 12.11 -9.97 -1.78
CA SER A 107 11.45 -10.19 -0.49
C SER A 107 11.65 -9.00 0.46
N ILE A 108 12.86 -8.44 0.51
CA ILE A 108 13.17 -7.27 1.34
C ILE A 108 12.35 -6.06 0.85
N PHE A 109 12.38 -5.77 -0.45
CA PHE A 109 11.65 -4.62 -0.99
C PHE A 109 10.13 -4.78 -0.85
N ARG A 110 9.60 -6.00 -1.03
CA ARG A 110 8.20 -6.32 -0.77
C ARG A 110 7.83 -6.20 0.71
N SER A 111 8.72 -6.56 1.62
CA SER A 111 8.48 -6.38 3.06
C SER A 111 8.43 -4.89 3.44
N ILE A 112 9.35 -4.08 2.93
CA ILE A 112 9.34 -2.62 3.17
C ILE A 112 8.07 -2.00 2.57
N LEU A 113 7.71 -2.40 1.34
CA LEU A 113 6.49 -1.96 0.67
C LEU A 113 5.26 -2.32 1.51
N GLY A 114 5.16 -3.57 1.98
CA GLY A 114 4.04 -4.04 2.80
C GLY A 114 3.85 -3.21 4.07
N VAL A 115 4.94 -2.93 4.80
CA VAL A 115 4.90 -2.07 5.99
C VAL A 115 4.39 -0.67 5.64
N ALA A 116 4.90 -0.06 4.58
CA ALA A 116 4.56 1.32 4.23
C ALA A 116 3.13 1.46 3.68
N GLU A 117 2.71 0.56 2.80
CA GLU A 117 1.35 0.52 2.25
C GLU A 117 0.27 0.30 3.32
N ALA A 118 0.62 -0.41 4.39
CA ALA A 118 -0.27 -0.66 5.52
C ALA A 118 -0.77 0.63 6.19
N GLY A 119 -0.04 1.76 6.03
CA GLY A 119 -0.47 3.06 6.54
C GLY A 119 -1.72 3.62 5.88
N ASN A 120 -2.07 3.18 4.68
CA ASN A 120 -3.22 3.73 3.96
C ASN A 120 -4.55 3.56 4.72
N TRP A 121 -4.83 2.38 5.28
CA TRP A 121 -6.09 2.11 5.99
C TRP A 121 -6.25 2.87 7.32
N PRO A 122 -5.32 2.79 8.27
CA PRO A 122 -5.44 3.58 9.50
C PRO A 122 -5.41 5.08 9.23
N GLY A 123 -4.63 5.55 8.25
CA GLY A 123 -4.62 6.94 7.83
C GLY A 123 -5.97 7.40 7.28
N ALA A 124 -6.60 6.60 6.42
CA ALA A 124 -7.92 6.90 5.86
C ALA A 124 -9.00 6.92 6.95
N ALA A 125 -9.01 5.92 7.84
CA ALA A 125 -9.97 5.86 8.94
C ALA A 125 -9.84 7.07 9.87
N LYS A 126 -8.60 7.45 10.23
CA LYS A 126 -8.34 8.63 11.06
C LYS A 126 -8.74 9.92 10.36
N SER A 127 -8.37 10.09 9.09
CA SER A 127 -8.79 11.26 8.29
C SER A 127 -10.30 11.37 8.18
N ASN A 128 -11.01 10.26 7.99
CA ASN A 128 -12.46 10.25 7.97
C ASN A 128 -13.04 10.70 9.32
N ALA A 129 -12.48 10.26 10.45
CA ALA A 129 -12.91 10.68 11.77
C ALA A 129 -12.64 12.16 12.06
N GLU A 130 -11.52 12.70 11.58
CA GLU A 130 -11.10 14.09 11.80
C GLU A 130 -11.86 15.10 10.91
N TRP A 131 -12.09 14.75 9.65
CA TRP A 131 -12.63 15.70 8.65
C TRP A 131 -14.15 15.62 8.44
N PHE A 132 -14.78 14.49 8.79
CA PHE A 132 -16.19 14.28 8.51
C PHE A 132 -17.06 14.20 9.77
N PRO A 133 -18.22 14.90 9.79
CA PRO A 133 -19.21 14.71 10.84
C PRO A 133 -19.78 13.28 10.76
N THR A 134 -20.25 12.74 11.87
CA THR A 134 -20.73 11.36 11.99
C THR A 134 -21.73 10.94 10.91
N LYS A 135 -22.61 11.87 10.49
CA LYS A 135 -23.63 11.62 9.46
C LYS A 135 -23.07 11.39 8.06
N GLU A 136 -21.86 11.88 7.77
CA GLU A 136 -21.23 11.81 6.44
C GLU A 136 -20.10 10.77 6.39
N ARG A 137 -19.67 10.22 7.53
CA ARG A 137 -18.52 9.28 7.60
C ARG A 137 -18.74 8.01 6.79
N ALA A 138 -19.97 7.50 6.75
CA ALA A 138 -20.30 6.31 5.97
C ALA A 138 -20.10 6.55 4.47
N LEU A 139 -20.52 7.72 3.96
CA LEU A 139 -20.32 8.09 2.56
C LEU A 139 -18.83 8.29 2.24
N ALA A 140 -18.11 9.00 3.11
CA ALA A 140 -16.67 9.20 2.94
C ALA A 140 -15.91 7.86 2.95
N GLN A 141 -16.28 6.95 3.83
CA GLN A 141 -15.70 5.59 3.85
C GLN A 141 -16.02 4.80 2.58
N GLY A 142 -17.23 4.94 2.03
CA GLY A 142 -17.63 4.34 0.75
C GLY A 142 -16.77 4.84 -0.41
N ILE A 143 -16.51 6.15 -0.48
CA ILE A 143 -15.63 6.76 -1.50
C ILE A 143 -14.20 6.21 -1.36
N PHE A 144 -13.65 6.16 -0.16
CA PHE A 144 -12.34 5.58 0.08
C PHE A 144 -12.28 4.11 -0.34
N ASN A 145 -13.26 3.31 0.07
CA ASN A 145 -13.31 1.87 -0.24
C ASN A 145 -13.45 1.59 -1.75
N SER A 146 -14.10 2.50 -2.51
CA SER A 146 -14.19 2.35 -3.97
C SER A 146 -12.81 2.38 -4.63
N GLY A 147 -11.83 3.05 -4.05
CA GLY A 147 -10.45 3.03 -4.52
C GLY A 147 -9.85 1.63 -4.55
N ALA A 148 -10.18 0.79 -3.56
CA ALA A 148 -9.72 -0.59 -3.52
C ALA A 148 -10.40 -1.52 -4.56
N ALA A 149 -11.59 -1.14 -5.02
CA ALA A 149 -12.33 -1.89 -6.04
C ALA A 149 -11.92 -1.51 -7.48
N ILE A 150 -11.33 -0.33 -7.65
CA ILE A 150 -10.88 0.19 -8.95
C ILE A 150 -9.43 -0.25 -9.25
N GLY A 151 -8.54 -0.26 -8.26
CA GLY A 151 -7.14 -0.70 -8.37
C GLY A 151 -7.01 -2.21 -8.24
#